data_12246fae13135b83789fdabe4ad611ec
#
_entry.id   12246fae13135b83789fdabe4ad611ec
#
_cell.length_a   1.000
_cell.length_b   1.000
_cell.length_c   1.000
_cell.angle_alpha   90.00
_cell.angle_beta   90.00
_cell.angle_gamma   90.00
#
_symmetry.space_group_name_H-M   'P 1'
#
loop_
_entity.id
_entity.type
_entity.pdbx_description
1 polymer ?
#
loop_
_entity_poly.entity_id
_entity_poly.type
_entity_poly.pdbx_seq_one_letter_code
_entity_poly.pdbx_strand_id
1 'polypeptide(L)'
;MIIFLSFIYIFSAILYFYTNKAGYSFLRYIWKRKNINVYLSTEIFYLILTSLIVFTSNPLNWIVAILMFLHLIGIAWLVASPDSFYQMVEESIYLDVEMIENAVVLMFLIYAGMALFSRLLV
;
A
#
# COMPACT_ATOMS: atom_id res chain seq x y z
N MET A 1 6.21 1.53 -17.26
CA MET A 1 5.44 1.97 -16.07
C MET A 1 5.01 0.79 -15.19
N ILE A 2 4.44 -0.26 -15.76
CA ILE A 2 3.99 -1.42 -14.98
C ILE A 2 5.15 -2.09 -14.24
N ILE A 3 6.29 -2.27 -14.91
CA ILE A 3 7.49 -2.83 -14.27
C ILE A 3 7.97 -1.92 -13.15
N PHE A 4 7.93 -0.62 -13.36
CA PHE A 4 8.31 0.35 -12.33
C PHE A 4 7.38 0.26 -11.13
N LEU A 5 6.07 0.16 -11.36
CA LEU A 5 5.10 0.01 -10.27
C LEU A 5 5.36 -1.28 -9.47
N SER A 6 5.58 -2.40 -10.17
CA SER A 6 5.90 -3.67 -9.52
C SER A 6 7.17 -3.58 -8.69
N PHE A 7 8.18 -2.88 -9.21
CA PHE A 7 9.43 -2.68 -8.51
C PHE A 7 9.23 -1.87 -7.23
N ILE A 8 8.39 -0.83 -7.30
CA ILE A 8 8.07 -0.01 -6.12
C ILE A 8 7.36 -0.86 -5.06
N TYR A 9 6.42 -1.72 -5.45
CA TYR A 9 5.75 -2.60 -4.50
C TYR A 9 6.72 -3.61 -3.86
N ILE A 10 7.63 -4.19 -4.66
CA ILE A 10 8.64 -5.11 -4.14
C ILE A 10 9.58 -4.37 -3.18
N PHE A 11 10.01 -3.19 -3.54
CA PHE A 11 10.86 -2.36 -2.68
C PHE A 11 10.15 -2.06 -1.36
N SER A 12 8.87 -1.74 -1.41
CA SER A 12 8.08 -1.50 -0.21
C SER A 12 8.01 -2.74 0.67
N ALA A 13 7.78 -3.91 0.07
CA ALA A 13 7.75 -5.17 0.81
C ALA A 13 9.08 -5.44 1.50
N ILE A 14 10.19 -5.24 0.81
CA ILE A 14 11.53 -5.44 1.36
C ILE A 14 11.78 -4.45 2.50
N LEU A 15 11.41 -3.19 2.31
CA LEU A 15 11.59 -2.16 3.33
C LEU A 15 10.84 -2.51 4.60
N TYR A 16 9.57 -2.86 4.50
CA TYR A 16 8.77 -3.24 5.66
C TYR A 16 9.32 -4.50 6.34
N PHE A 17 9.65 -5.52 5.54
CA PHE A 17 10.19 -6.76 6.08
C PHE A 17 11.51 -6.52 6.82
N TYR A 18 12.43 -5.79 6.20
CA TYR A 18 13.74 -5.53 6.76
C TYR A 18 13.63 -4.74 8.07
N THR A 19 12.82 -3.67 8.09
CA THR A 19 12.67 -2.86 9.29
C THR A 19 11.97 -3.63 10.41
N ASN A 20 11.03 -4.51 10.08
CA ASN A 20 10.39 -5.36 11.08
C ASN A 20 11.40 -6.28 11.75
N LYS A 21 12.28 -6.90 10.96
CA LYS A 21 13.31 -7.81 11.49
C LYS A 21 14.41 -7.08 12.25
N ALA A 22 14.70 -5.85 11.86
CA ALA A 22 15.75 -5.05 12.51
C ALA A 22 15.31 -4.43 13.84
N GLY A 23 14.02 -4.55 14.19
CA GLY A 23 13.50 -4.07 15.47
C GLY A 23 12.97 -2.64 15.46
N TYR A 24 13.00 -1.96 14.32
CA TYR A 24 12.39 -0.63 14.16
C TYR A 24 11.41 -0.66 13.00
N SER A 25 10.17 -1.03 13.28
CA SER A 25 9.15 -1.22 12.27
C SER A 25 8.77 0.11 11.60
N PHE A 26 9.03 0.21 10.30
CA PHE A 26 8.59 1.35 9.49
C PHE A 26 7.06 1.43 9.45
N LEU A 27 6.40 0.27 9.42
CA LEU A 27 4.94 0.22 9.45
C LEU A 27 4.38 0.88 10.70
N ARG A 28 4.91 0.54 11.87
CA ARG A 28 4.47 1.16 13.12
C ARG A 28 4.76 2.65 13.13
N TYR A 29 5.87 3.07 12.53
CA TYR A 29 6.22 4.48 12.43
C TYR A 29 5.18 5.25 11.62
N ILE A 30 4.83 4.78 10.41
CA ILE A 30 3.89 5.51 9.57
C ILE A 30 2.45 5.39 10.06
N TRP A 31 2.12 4.35 10.84
CA TRP A 31 0.77 4.16 11.37
C TRP A 31 0.51 4.92 12.67
N LYS A 32 1.49 5.64 13.18
CA LYS A 32 1.23 6.55 14.30
C LYS A 32 0.47 7.77 13.79
N ARG A 33 -0.55 8.19 14.55
CA ARG A 33 -1.39 9.33 14.14
C ARG A 33 -0.58 10.61 13.92
N LYS A 34 0.50 10.82 14.68
CA LYS A 34 1.37 11.99 14.51
C LYS A 34 2.09 12.00 13.18
N ASN A 35 2.21 10.84 12.51
CA ASN A 35 2.88 10.69 11.22
C ASN A 35 1.88 10.54 10.08
N ILE A 36 0.67 11.07 10.24
CA ILE A 36 -0.41 10.97 9.24
C ILE A 36 0.04 11.50 7.87
N ASN A 37 0.83 12.57 7.85
CA ASN A 37 1.29 13.17 6.61
C ASN A 37 2.22 12.23 5.84
N VAL A 38 3.06 11.46 6.54
CA VAL A 38 3.95 10.47 5.92
C VAL A 38 3.12 9.35 5.30
N TYR A 39 2.18 8.79 6.05
CA TYR A 39 1.32 7.73 5.55
C TYR A 39 0.50 8.18 4.36
N LEU A 40 -0.12 9.36 4.47
CA LEU A 40 -0.94 9.92 3.40
C LEU A 40 -0.12 10.17 2.14
N SER A 41 1.10 10.69 2.29
CA SER A 41 2.01 10.92 1.16
C SER A 41 2.35 9.62 0.45
N THR A 42 2.60 8.55 1.19
CA THR A 42 2.89 7.23 0.63
C THR A 42 1.70 6.71 -0.18
N GLU A 43 0.50 6.80 0.36
CA GLU A 43 -0.71 6.36 -0.33
C GLU A 43 -0.99 7.21 -1.58
N ILE A 44 -0.79 8.52 -1.50
CA ILE A 44 -0.96 9.41 -2.66
C ILE A 44 0.04 9.05 -3.75
N PHE A 45 1.27 8.72 -3.38
CA PHE A 45 2.29 8.30 -4.36
C PHE A 45 1.84 7.06 -5.12
N TYR A 46 1.34 6.04 -4.43
CA TYR A 46 0.81 4.85 -5.08
C TYR A 46 -0.40 5.18 -5.95
N LEU A 47 -1.28 6.05 -5.48
CA LEU A 47 -2.46 6.47 -6.25
C LEU A 47 -2.05 7.17 -7.55
N ILE A 48 -1.06 8.05 -7.51
CA ILE A 48 -0.56 8.74 -8.69
C ILE A 48 0.00 7.74 -9.70
N LEU A 49 0.85 6.81 -9.25
CA LEU A 49 1.45 5.82 -10.14
C LEU A 49 0.39 4.92 -10.80
N THR A 50 -0.53 4.40 -10.01
CA THR A 50 -1.59 3.54 -10.55
C THR A 50 -2.52 4.30 -11.48
N SER A 51 -2.83 5.55 -11.15
CA SER A 51 -3.67 6.41 -12.01
C SER A 51 -3.02 6.70 -13.35
N LEU A 52 -1.70 6.99 -13.36
CA LEU A 52 -0.98 7.21 -14.60
C LEU A 52 -1.06 5.99 -15.51
N ILE A 53 -0.92 4.80 -14.95
CA ILE A 53 -1.03 3.55 -15.73
C ILE A 53 -2.43 3.37 -16.27
N VAL A 54 -3.45 3.54 -15.42
CA VAL A 54 -4.85 3.31 -15.80
C VAL A 54 -5.29 4.27 -16.89
N PHE A 55 -4.98 5.57 -16.74
CA PHE A 55 -5.44 6.59 -17.68
C PHE A 55 -4.63 6.66 -18.97
N THR A 56 -3.46 6.03 -19.03
CA THR A 56 -2.66 5.95 -20.25
C THR A 56 -2.76 4.60 -20.94
N SER A 57 -3.42 3.62 -20.33
CA SER A 57 -3.57 2.28 -20.91
C SER A 57 -4.75 2.23 -21.89
N ASN A 58 -4.52 1.57 -23.01
CA ASN A 58 -5.56 1.36 -24.04
C ASN A 58 -5.33 -0.02 -24.67
N PRO A 59 -6.15 -1.04 -24.38
CA PRO A 59 -7.37 -1.00 -23.53
C PRO A 59 -7.07 -0.82 -22.05
N LEU A 60 -8.11 -0.56 -21.27
CA LEU A 60 -8.02 -0.31 -19.84
C LEU A 60 -7.34 -1.48 -19.10
N ASN A 61 -6.34 -1.18 -18.30
CA ASN A 61 -5.72 -2.17 -17.43
C ASN A 61 -6.55 -2.28 -16.14
N TRP A 62 -7.53 -3.19 -16.15
CA TRP A 62 -8.49 -3.33 -15.06
C TRP A 62 -7.84 -3.85 -13.76
N ILE A 63 -6.73 -4.60 -13.87
CA ILE A 63 -6.02 -5.12 -12.69
C ILE A 63 -5.35 -3.97 -11.93
N VAL A 64 -4.66 -3.08 -12.64
CA VAL A 64 -4.07 -1.88 -12.02
C VAL A 64 -5.16 -0.93 -11.56
N ALA A 65 -6.32 -0.91 -12.25
CA ALA A 65 -7.47 -0.12 -11.80
C ALA A 65 -7.98 -0.59 -10.43
N ILE A 66 -7.97 -1.89 -10.16
CA ILE A 66 -8.31 -2.42 -8.84
C ILE A 66 -7.33 -1.91 -7.78
N LEU A 67 -6.03 -1.94 -8.09
CA LEU A 67 -5.02 -1.41 -7.18
C LEU A 67 -5.21 0.08 -6.92
N MET A 68 -5.48 0.85 -7.96
CA MET A 68 -5.78 2.28 -7.85
C MET A 68 -6.96 2.52 -6.91
N PHE A 69 -8.01 1.73 -7.07
CA PHE A 69 -9.23 1.87 -6.26
C PHE A 69 -8.97 1.53 -4.80
N LEU A 70 -8.13 0.52 -4.52
CA LEU A 70 -7.78 0.16 -3.15
C LEU A 70 -7.03 1.30 -2.45
N HIS A 71 -6.09 1.95 -3.14
CA HIS A 71 -5.39 3.10 -2.58
C HIS A 71 -6.34 4.28 -2.37
N LEU A 72 -7.28 4.48 -3.29
CA LEU A 72 -8.27 5.55 -3.17
C LEU A 72 -9.18 5.34 -1.96
N ILE A 73 -9.62 4.11 -1.72
CA ILE A 73 -10.45 3.78 -0.55
C ILE A 73 -9.68 4.07 0.74
N GLY A 74 -8.40 3.68 0.81
CA GLY A 74 -7.57 3.93 1.99
C GLY A 74 -7.42 5.42 2.27
N ILE A 75 -7.16 6.20 1.24
CA ILE A 75 -7.04 7.66 1.37
C ILE A 75 -8.36 8.27 1.81
N ALA A 76 -9.47 7.86 1.19
CA ALA A 76 -10.79 8.39 1.51
C ALA A 76 -11.16 8.11 2.97
N TRP A 77 -10.89 6.90 3.45
CA TRP A 77 -11.16 6.55 4.85
C TRP A 77 -10.32 7.40 5.80
N LEU A 78 -9.02 7.51 5.52
CA LEU A 78 -8.10 8.28 6.37
C LEU A 78 -8.50 9.76 6.43
N VAL A 79 -8.89 10.36 5.31
CA VAL A 79 -9.24 11.78 5.24
C VAL A 79 -10.63 12.05 5.82
N ALA A 80 -11.61 11.19 5.48
CA ALA A 80 -13.00 11.41 5.88
C ALA A 80 -13.25 11.05 7.35
N SER A 81 -12.55 10.02 7.86
CA SER A 81 -12.79 9.53 9.22
C SER A 81 -11.48 9.05 9.86
N PRO A 82 -10.56 9.99 10.18
CA PRO A 82 -9.26 9.60 10.74
C PRO A 82 -9.38 8.89 12.09
N ASP A 83 -10.34 9.26 12.91
CA ASP A 83 -10.52 8.61 14.21
C ASP A 83 -10.88 7.14 14.06
N SER A 84 -11.79 6.81 13.16
CA SER A 84 -12.17 5.43 12.87
C SER A 84 -11.00 4.62 12.31
N PHE A 85 -10.25 5.22 11.40
CA PHE A 85 -9.08 4.59 10.80
C PHE A 85 -8.04 4.22 11.85
N TYR A 86 -7.67 5.18 12.70
CA TYR A 86 -6.64 4.96 13.72
C TYR A 86 -7.12 4.05 14.85
N GLN A 87 -8.41 4.05 15.15
CA GLN A 87 -8.97 3.07 16.09
C GLN A 87 -8.78 1.65 15.56
N MET A 88 -9.08 1.41 14.31
CA MET A 88 -8.89 0.10 13.68
C MET A 88 -7.42 -0.31 13.70
N VAL A 89 -6.51 0.62 13.37
CA VAL A 89 -5.07 0.35 13.38
C VAL A 89 -4.59 -0.01 14.79
N GLU A 90 -4.97 0.76 15.79
CA GLU A 90 -4.57 0.50 17.17
C GLU A 90 -5.08 -0.85 17.67
N GLU A 91 -6.32 -1.19 17.39
CA GLU A 91 -6.89 -2.48 17.78
C GLU A 91 -6.16 -3.64 17.09
N SER A 92 -5.85 -3.51 15.81
CA SER A 92 -5.13 -4.54 15.05
C SER A 92 -3.73 -4.77 15.62
N ILE A 93 -3.00 -3.69 15.88
CA ILE A 93 -1.64 -3.78 16.44
C ILE A 93 -1.67 -4.38 17.85
N TYR A 94 -2.66 -4.01 18.65
CA TYR A 94 -2.79 -4.53 20.00
C TYR A 94 -3.02 -6.05 20.02
N LEU A 95 -3.78 -6.58 19.04
CA LEU A 95 -4.08 -8.00 18.98
C LEU A 95 -2.85 -8.84 18.62
N ASP A 96 -2.17 -8.51 17.51
CA ASP A 96 -0.99 -9.24 17.07
C ASP A 96 -0.20 -8.39 16.06
N VAL A 97 0.76 -7.66 16.58
CA VAL A 97 1.55 -6.74 15.74
C VAL A 97 2.42 -7.49 14.72
N GLU A 98 2.96 -8.64 15.10
CA GLU A 98 3.81 -9.42 14.19
C GLU A 98 3.00 -9.95 13.01
N MET A 99 1.81 -10.48 13.26
CA MET A 99 0.93 -10.95 12.21
C MET A 99 0.56 -9.82 11.25
N ILE A 100 0.24 -8.64 11.78
CA ILE A 100 -0.12 -7.47 10.96
C ILE A 100 1.06 -7.02 10.11
N GLU A 101 2.27 -6.97 10.68
CA GLU A 101 3.47 -6.60 9.93
C GLU A 101 3.74 -7.59 8.78
N ASN A 102 3.63 -8.88 9.05
CA ASN A 102 3.80 -9.91 8.02
C ASN A 102 2.71 -9.84 6.96
N ALA A 103 1.47 -9.56 7.36
CA ALA A 103 0.35 -9.41 6.43
C ALA A 103 0.58 -8.23 5.46
N VAL A 104 1.12 -7.12 5.94
CA VAL A 104 1.41 -5.96 5.09
C VAL A 104 2.50 -6.29 4.07
N VAL A 105 3.56 -7.00 4.49
CA VAL A 105 4.61 -7.44 3.57
C VAL A 105 4.01 -8.33 2.48
N LEU A 106 3.19 -9.30 2.86
CA LEU A 106 2.53 -10.20 1.91
C LEU A 106 1.61 -9.42 0.96
N MET A 107 0.89 -8.43 1.49
CA MET A 107 0.01 -7.57 0.68
C MET A 107 0.79 -6.87 -0.44
N PHE A 108 1.95 -6.29 -0.13
CA PHE A 108 2.77 -5.63 -1.14
C PHE A 108 3.32 -6.61 -2.16
N LEU A 109 3.68 -7.84 -1.75
CA LEU A 109 4.11 -8.87 -2.68
C LEU A 109 2.98 -9.28 -3.62
N ILE A 110 1.76 -9.38 -3.10
CA ILE A 110 0.58 -9.67 -3.92
C ILE A 110 0.33 -8.52 -4.90
N TYR A 111 0.44 -7.27 -4.47
CA TYR A 111 0.28 -6.11 -5.34
C TYR A 111 1.32 -6.12 -6.48
N ALA A 112 2.57 -6.44 -6.15
CA ALA A 112 3.62 -6.55 -7.16
C ALA A 112 3.29 -7.64 -8.19
N GLY A 113 2.83 -8.80 -7.72
CA GLY A 113 2.39 -9.88 -8.57
C GLY A 113 1.23 -9.50 -9.47
N MET A 114 0.24 -8.82 -8.91
CA MET A 114 -0.91 -8.33 -9.70
C MET A 114 -0.46 -7.38 -10.80
N ALA A 115 0.43 -6.43 -10.47
CA ALA A 115 0.92 -5.47 -11.46
C ALA A 115 1.69 -6.17 -12.58
N LEU A 116 2.58 -7.10 -12.26
CA LEU A 116 3.31 -7.87 -13.27
C LEU A 116 2.36 -8.72 -14.11
N PHE A 117 1.41 -9.38 -13.47
CA PHE A 117 0.47 -10.26 -14.15
C PHE A 117 -0.44 -9.48 -15.10
N SER A 118 -0.78 -8.25 -14.75
CA SER A 118 -1.63 -7.40 -15.60
C SER A 118 -0.99 -7.15 -16.96
N ARG A 119 0.33 -7.13 -17.02
CA ARG A 119 1.06 -6.94 -18.27
C ARG A 119 0.86 -8.12 -19.24
N LEU A 120 0.61 -9.32 -18.71
CA LEU A 120 0.36 -10.51 -19.52
C LEU A 120 -1.08 -10.63 -19.97
N LEU A 121 -2.03 -10.10 -19.19
CA LEU A 121 -3.46 -10.22 -19.45
C LEU A 121 -4.04 -9.02 -20.20
N VAL A 122 -3.43 -7.88 -20.09
CA VAL A 122 -3.83 -6.61 -20.69
C VAL A 122 -2.70 -6.04 -21.51
#